data_75399849c3a1fc3d7ec3422539eb7342
#
_entry.id   75399849c3a1fc3d7ec3422539eb7342
#
_cell.length_a   1.000
_cell.length_b   1.000
_cell.length_c   1.000
_cell.angle_alpha   90.00
_cell.angle_beta   90.00
_cell.angle_gamma   90.00
#
_symmetry.space_group_name_H-M   'P 1'
#
loop_
_entity.id
_entity.type
_entity.pdbx_description
1 polymer ?
#
loop_
_entity_poly.entity_id
_entity_poly.type
_entity_poly.pdbx_seq_one_letter_code
_entity_poly.pdbx_strand_id
1 'polypeptide(L)'
;MFVLLILPGFVRCFAVEPTAEEARLAPAAYSGPVFTGVLSNPGLDEASGLAVSRRARNLLWSHNDSDAGPVLYAMGFDGRHRGSVRVRGARNVDWEAVRSFTMDGRAWLLIGDVGFNDGKRTRFSIIVVPEPDPTSLSPDRETTVDIAWSYAFEYADRAARDCESVAVDVGEGLIYLLEKRVYPCGLYTLPLRPRGSTVQLAALVCTVDTLPQPDLELARTKSVKASWRANPTDMDFAADGSAAVVATYANAYLFPRRPGESWSEALTRPPERLPTFHLETAEIEGICFSGDNRTIFMTGEKPPAPVLRYDAMSK
;
A
#
# COMPACT_ATOMS: atom_id res chain seq x y z
N MET A 1 -3.96 9.49 -26.41
CA MET A 1 -3.87 8.01 -26.52
C MET A 1 -2.41 7.67 -26.81
N PHE A 2 -1.65 7.27 -25.80
CA PHE A 2 -0.28 6.79 -26.00
C PHE A 2 -0.26 5.30 -25.78
N VAL A 3 -0.02 4.55 -26.83
CA VAL A 3 0.22 3.11 -26.77
C VAL A 3 1.74 2.92 -26.72
N LEU A 4 2.28 2.45 -25.62
CA LEU A 4 3.67 2.02 -25.55
C LEU A 4 3.71 0.53 -25.91
N LEU A 5 4.04 0.22 -27.13
CA LEU A 5 4.31 -1.15 -27.60
C LEU A 5 5.76 -1.50 -27.28
N ILE A 6 5.98 -2.45 -26.41
CA ILE A 6 7.33 -2.91 -26.06
C ILE A 6 7.43 -4.42 -26.34
N LEU A 7 8.54 -4.85 -26.90
CA LEU A 7 8.88 -6.19 -27.39
C LEU A 7 8.89 -7.29 -26.30
N PRO A 8 8.92 -8.60 -26.63
CA PRO A 8 8.60 -9.69 -25.71
C PRO A 8 9.46 -9.66 -24.45
N GLY A 9 8.76 -9.56 -23.29
CA GLY A 9 9.33 -9.43 -21.95
C GLY A 9 8.97 -8.13 -21.25
N PHE A 10 8.15 -7.25 -21.86
CA PHE A 10 7.86 -5.92 -21.32
C PHE A 10 6.42 -5.75 -20.85
N VAL A 11 6.25 -4.90 -19.82
CA VAL A 11 4.96 -4.48 -19.27
C VAL A 11 4.17 -3.68 -20.30
N ARG A 12 2.96 -4.11 -20.61
CA ARG A 12 2.03 -3.33 -21.43
C ARG A 12 1.13 -2.50 -20.52
N CYS A 13 1.27 -1.19 -20.60
CA CYS A 13 0.38 -0.26 -19.93
C CYS A 13 -0.59 0.33 -20.94
N PHE A 14 -1.89 0.22 -20.69
CA PHE A 14 -2.94 0.84 -21.52
C PHE A 14 -3.66 1.89 -20.69
N ALA A 15 -4.00 3.01 -21.33
CA ALA A 15 -4.98 3.92 -20.74
C ALA A 15 -6.34 3.20 -20.70
N VAL A 16 -6.93 3.11 -19.53
CA VAL A 16 -8.26 2.51 -19.35
C VAL A 16 -9.28 3.64 -19.33
N GLU A 17 -10.33 3.48 -20.14
CA GLU A 17 -11.47 4.37 -20.00
C GLU A 17 -12.08 4.19 -18.61
N PRO A 18 -12.30 5.28 -17.88
CA PRO A 18 -12.89 5.22 -16.56
C PRO A 18 -14.31 4.63 -16.64
N THR A 19 -14.72 3.95 -15.58
CA THR A 19 -16.12 3.56 -15.40
C THR A 19 -17.00 4.81 -15.33
N ALA A 20 -18.32 4.66 -15.52
CA ALA A 20 -19.24 5.79 -15.41
C ALA A 20 -19.21 6.47 -14.03
N GLU A 21 -18.91 5.72 -12.98
CA GLU A 21 -18.73 6.24 -11.62
C GLU A 21 -17.40 6.99 -11.48
N GLU A 22 -16.30 6.39 -11.92
CA GLU A 22 -14.99 7.04 -11.90
C GLU A 22 -14.93 8.30 -12.77
N ALA A 23 -15.67 8.35 -13.88
CA ALA A 23 -15.75 9.53 -14.74
C ALA A 23 -16.44 10.73 -14.07
N ARG A 24 -17.18 10.52 -12.97
CA ARG A 24 -17.79 11.59 -12.18
C ARG A 24 -16.86 12.16 -11.12
N LEU A 25 -15.76 11.48 -10.80
CA LEU A 25 -14.79 11.94 -9.82
C LEU A 25 -13.93 13.06 -10.40
N ALA A 26 -13.57 14.03 -9.55
CA ALA A 26 -12.59 15.02 -9.91
C ALA A 26 -11.22 14.35 -10.16
N PRO A 27 -10.43 14.80 -11.16
CA PRO A 27 -9.05 14.34 -11.30
C PRO A 27 -8.20 14.88 -10.17
N ALA A 28 -7.32 14.04 -9.62
CA ALA A 28 -6.34 14.45 -8.64
C ALA A 28 -5.31 15.42 -9.24
N ALA A 29 -4.82 16.34 -8.43
CA ALA A 29 -3.80 17.32 -8.84
C ALA A 29 -2.39 16.69 -8.98
N TYR A 30 -2.32 15.54 -9.65
CA TYR A 30 -1.08 14.83 -9.99
C TYR A 30 -1.01 14.59 -11.49
N SER A 31 0.21 14.61 -12.02
CA SER A 31 0.46 14.28 -13.44
C SER A 31 0.06 12.83 -13.71
N GLY A 32 -0.14 12.49 -14.97
CA GLY A 32 -0.27 11.07 -15.38
C GLY A 32 0.98 10.28 -15.00
N PRO A 33 0.87 8.96 -14.78
CA PRO A 33 2.00 8.16 -14.32
C PRO A 33 3.15 8.16 -15.33
N VAL A 34 4.33 8.28 -14.78
CA VAL A 34 5.60 8.09 -15.49
C VAL A 34 6.11 6.70 -15.14
N PHE A 35 6.31 5.86 -16.14
CA PHE A 35 7.00 4.58 -15.97
C PHE A 35 8.48 4.86 -15.70
N THR A 36 8.98 4.45 -14.54
CA THR A 36 10.37 4.68 -14.13
C THR A 36 11.25 3.44 -14.25
N GLY A 37 10.65 2.24 -14.27
CA GLY A 37 11.35 0.97 -14.42
C GLY A 37 10.51 -0.21 -13.94
N VAL A 38 11.15 -1.35 -13.75
CA VAL A 38 10.54 -2.57 -13.22
C VAL A 38 11.29 -3.08 -12.00
N LEU A 39 10.60 -3.76 -11.10
CA LEU A 39 11.21 -4.44 -9.98
C LEU A 39 12.17 -5.52 -10.50
N SER A 40 13.44 -5.42 -10.14
CA SER A 40 14.50 -6.26 -10.73
C SER A 40 15.07 -7.31 -9.76
N ASN A 41 14.57 -7.37 -8.51
CA ASN A 41 14.99 -8.43 -7.59
C ASN A 41 14.21 -9.72 -7.91
N PRO A 42 14.87 -10.82 -8.27
CA PRO A 42 14.19 -12.08 -8.57
C PRO A 42 13.56 -12.76 -7.34
N GLY A 43 13.93 -12.34 -6.13
CA GLY A 43 13.32 -12.81 -4.90
C GLY A 43 12.10 -11.97 -4.45
N LEU A 44 11.76 -10.90 -5.18
CA LEU A 44 10.56 -10.10 -5.00
C LEU A 44 9.60 -10.40 -6.16
N ASP A 45 8.89 -11.48 -6.07
CA ASP A 45 8.05 -12.06 -7.12
C ASP A 45 6.54 -11.95 -6.84
N GLU A 46 6.19 -11.59 -5.61
CA GLU A 46 4.83 -11.29 -5.18
C GLU A 46 4.84 -10.02 -4.31
N ALA A 47 5.22 -8.89 -4.95
CA ALA A 47 5.37 -7.62 -4.25
C ALA A 47 4.03 -7.15 -3.69
N SER A 48 3.95 -7.02 -2.36
CA SER A 48 2.81 -6.48 -1.63
C SER A 48 3.26 -5.33 -0.73
N GLY A 49 2.55 -4.20 -0.80
CA GLY A 49 2.91 -2.98 -0.10
C GLY A 49 4.13 -2.24 -0.66
N LEU A 50 4.16 -0.93 -0.49
CA LEU A 50 5.23 -0.05 -0.95
C LEU A 50 5.45 1.09 0.04
N ALA A 51 6.70 1.45 0.32
CA ALA A 51 7.03 2.60 1.16
C ALA A 51 8.25 3.35 0.63
N VAL A 52 8.23 4.68 0.67
CA VAL A 52 9.42 5.51 0.38
C VAL A 52 10.29 5.60 1.62
N SER A 53 11.60 5.41 1.45
CA SER A 53 12.56 5.58 2.54
C SER A 53 12.50 6.98 3.17
N ARG A 54 12.58 7.04 4.50
CA ARG A 54 12.74 8.30 5.26
C ARG A 54 14.21 8.65 5.50
N ARG A 55 15.14 7.77 5.06
CA ARG A 55 16.59 7.94 5.22
C ARG A 55 17.33 8.23 3.92
N ALA A 56 16.76 7.83 2.77
CA ALA A 56 17.36 8.02 1.45
C ALA A 56 16.37 8.63 0.46
N ARG A 57 16.86 9.52 -0.42
CA ARG A 57 16.00 10.25 -1.39
C ARG A 57 15.56 9.42 -2.60
N ASN A 58 16.17 8.28 -2.84
CA ASN A 58 15.90 7.44 -4.02
C ASN A 58 15.87 5.98 -3.60
N LEU A 59 14.99 5.65 -2.66
CA LEU A 59 14.83 4.29 -2.15
C LEU A 59 13.38 4.00 -1.82
N LEU A 60 12.92 2.84 -2.29
CA LEU A 60 11.65 2.23 -1.97
C LEU A 60 11.88 0.95 -1.17
N TRP A 61 10.92 0.60 -0.34
CA TRP A 61 10.82 -0.66 0.39
C TRP A 61 9.56 -1.40 -0.05
N SER A 62 9.66 -2.71 -0.19
CA SER A 62 8.55 -3.63 -0.39
C SER A 62 8.86 -4.98 0.28
N HIS A 63 7.96 -5.91 0.22
CA HIS A 63 8.09 -7.29 0.67
C HIS A 63 7.26 -8.20 -0.24
N ASN A 64 7.45 -9.51 -0.11
CA ASN A 64 6.52 -10.47 -0.70
C ASN A 64 5.32 -10.68 0.19
N ASP A 65 4.23 -11.07 -0.41
CA ASP A 65 3.00 -11.57 0.20
C ASP A 65 3.27 -12.86 1.03
N SER A 66 2.25 -13.63 1.30
CA SER A 66 2.23 -14.83 2.13
C SER A 66 3.26 -15.90 1.71
N ASP A 67 3.54 -16.83 2.66
CA ASP A 67 4.42 -17.99 2.46
C ASP A 67 5.88 -17.67 2.09
N ALA A 68 6.26 -16.40 2.04
CA ALA A 68 7.62 -15.95 1.78
C ALA A 68 8.44 -15.80 3.08
N GLY A 69 9.75 -15.57 2.94
CA GLY A 69 10.60 -15.24 4.08
C GLY A 69 10.30 -13.84 4.64
N PRO A 70 10.60 -13.56 5.93
CA PRO A 70 10.39 -12.26 6.53
C PRO A 70 11.47 -11.26 6.06
N VAL A 71 11.39 -10.85 4.79
CA VAL A 71 12.41 -10.04 4.11
C VAL A 71 11.81 -8.77 3.54
N LEU A 72 12.43 -7.65 3.84
CA LEU A 72 12.21 -6.36 3.20
C LEU A 72 13.18 -6.21 2.04
N TYR A 73 12.69 -5.77 0.91
CA TYR A 73 13.46 -5.52 -0.30
C TYR A 73 13.61 -4.02 -0.53
N ALA A 74 14.85 -3.58 -0.68
CA ALA A 74 15.18 -2.20 -1.02
C ALA A 74 15.41 -2.06 -2.52
N MET A 75 14.82 -1.04 -3.14
CA MET A 75 14.97 -0.76 -4.57
C MET A 75 15.06 0.73 -4.84
N GLY A 76 15.67 1.11 -5.95
CA GLY A 76 15.65 2.48 -6.44
C GLY A 76 14.27 2.86 -6.99
N PHE A 77 14.04 4.16 -7.23
CA PHE A 77 12.83 4.64 -7.92
C PHE A 77 12.71 4.12 -9.36
N ASP A 78 13.78 3.55 -9.89
CA ASP A 78 13.85 2.85 -11.16
C ASP A 78 13.59 1.33 -11.04
N GLY A 79 13.20 0.85 -9.87
CA GLY A 79 12.94 -0.57 -9.57
C GLY A 79 14.20 -1.42 -9.40
N ARG A 80 15.41 -0.86 -9.58
CA ARG A 80 16.65 -1.61 -9.44
C ARG A 80 16.89 -2.06 -8.01
N HIS A 81 17.20 -3.32 -7.85
CA HIS A 81 17.55 -3.91 -6.55
C HIS A 81 18.72 -3.17 -5.89
N ARG A 82 18.57 -2.87 -4.59
CA ARG A 82 19.57 -2.20 -3.75
C ARG A 82 20.04 -3.06 -2.58
N GLY A 83 19.24 -4.03 -2.16
CA GLY A 83 19.55 -4.93 -1.07
C GLY A 83 18.32 -5.59 -0.48
N SER A 84 18.55 -6.63 0.30
CA SER A 84 17.53 -7.35 1.05
C SER A 84 17.85 -7.32 2.53
N VAL A 85 16.82 -7.21 3.37
CA VAL A 85 16.98 -7.10 4.82
C VAL A 85 16.02 -8.05 5.50
N ARG A 86 16.56 -9.08 6.16
CA ARG A 86 15.76 -10.02 6.95
C ARG A 86 15.37 -9.42 8.29
N VAL A 87 14.10 -9.48 8.62
CA VAL A 87 13.57 -9.07 9.92
C VAL A 87 13.75 -10.22 10.91
N ARG A 88 14.72 -10.09 11.82
CA ARG A 88 15.10 -11.15 12.75
C ARG A 88 13.99 -11.40 13.78
N GLY A 89 13.59 -12.65 13.90
CA GLY A 89 12.54 -13.05 14.83
C GLY A 89 11.11 -12.88 14.31
N ALA A 90 10.92 -12.27 13.14
CA ALA A 90 9.63 -12.23 12.47
C ALA A 90 9.33 -13.53 11.71
N ARG A 91 8.06 -13.70 11.40
CA ARG A 91 7.55 -14.64 10.38
C ARG A 91 6.72 -13.83 9.40
N ASN A 92 6.79 -14.15 8.14
CA ASN A 92 5.79 -13.74 7.18
C ASN A 92 4.71 -14.83 7.18
N VAL A 93 3.55 -14.51 7.73
CA VAL A 93 2.37 -15.38 7.65
C VAL A 93 1.51 -14.93 6.47
N ASP A 94 1.26 -13.61 6.41
CA ASP A 94 0.45 -12.97 5.39
C ASP A 94 0.72 -11.45 5.43
N TRP A 95 1.95 -11.06 5.02
CA TRP A 95 2.35 -9.66 5.00
C TRP A 95 1.71 -8.95 3.83
N GLU A 96 0.98 -7.87 4.11
CA GLU A 96 0.22 -7.15 3.11
C GLU A 96 0.59 -5.66 3.00
N ALA A 97 1.33 -5.15 3.97
CA ALA A 97 1.68 -3.73 3.94
C ALA A 97 3.05 -3.44 4.53
N VAL A 98 3.76 -2.51 3.93
CA VAL A 98 4.91 -1.83 4.53
C VAL A 98 4.71 -0.33 4.51
N ARG A 99 4.93 0.35 5.65
CA ARG A 99 4.82 1.81 5.77
C ARG A 99 6.06 2.41 6.39
N SER A 100 6.48 3.54 5.87
CA SER A 100 7.60 4.29 6.43
C SER A 100 7.11 5.55 7.15
N PHE A 101 7.63 5.83 8.32
CA PHE A 101 7.29 7.03 9.08
C PHE A 101 8.46 7.52 9.91
N THR A 102 8.40 8.79 10.31
CA THR A 102 9.36 9.38 11.25
C THR A 102 8.66 9.64 12.56
N MET A 103 9.20 9.12 13.65
CA MET A 103 8.72 9.34 15.00
C MET A 103 9.89 9.49 15.95
N ASP A 104 9.82 10.47 16.85
CA ASP A 104 10.89 10.80 17.81
C ASP A 104 12.25 11.04 17.11
N GLY A 105 12.24 11.69 15.93
CA GLY A 105 13.43 11.99 15.13
C GLY A 105 14.10 10.79 14.48
N ARG A 106 13.44 9.61 14.48
CA ARG A 106 13.93 8.36 13.87
C ARG A 106 13.03 7.89 12.77
N ALA A 107 13.62 7.27 11.77
CA ALA A 107 12.92 6.61 10.69
C ALA A 107 12.58 5.14 11.04
N TRP A 108 11.38 4.72 10.73
CA TRP A 108 10.81 3.42 11.05
C TRP A 108 10.14 2.81 9.82
N LEU A 109 10.13 1.49 9.78
CA LEU A 109 9.25 0.73 8.88
C LEU A 109 8.26 -0.07 9.73
N LEU A 110 6.99 0.04 9.40
CA LEU A 110 5.92 -0.79 9.93
C LEU A 110 5.60 -1.85 8.88
N ILE A 111 5.41 -3.07 9.32
CA ILE A 111 4.97 -4.21 8.52
C ILE A 111 3.64 -4.67 9.08
N GLY A 112 2.64 -4.76 8.23
CA GLY A 112 1.32 -5.29 8.54
C GLY A 112 1.24 -6.76 8.12
N ASP A 113 1.24 -7.67 9.10
CA ASP A 113 0.93 -9.08 8.90
C ASP A 113 -0.57 -9.26 9.13
N VAL A 114 -1.36 -8.84 8.14
CA VAL A 114 -2.80 -8.53 8.28
C VAL A 114 -3.70 -9.24 7.27
N GLY A 115 -3.14 -9.98 6.32
CA GLY A 115 -3.88 -10.74 5.33
C GLY A 115 -4.64 -11.93 5.90
N PHE A 116 -5.49 -12.54 5.10
CA PHE A 116 -6.41 -13.60 5.51
C PHE A 116 -6.48 -14.75 4.48
N ASN A 117 -5.38 -15.04 3.81
CA ASN A 117 -5.33 -16.04 2.74
C ASN A 117 -5.65 -17.47 3.22
N ASP A 118 -5.35 -17.79 4.49
CA ASP A 118 -5.67 -19.11 5.07
C ASP A 118 -7.17 -19.31 5.40
N GLY A 119 -7.97 -18.24 5.36
CA GLY A 119 -9.42 -18.25 5.63
C GLY A 119 -9.80 -18.62 7.08
N LYS A 120 -8.85 -18.63 8.02
CA LYS A 120 -9.07 -19.14 9.40
C LYS A 120 -8.52 -18.24 10.49
N ARG A 121 -7.52 -17.42 10.17
CA ARG A 121 -6.81 -16.62 11.18
C ARG A 121 -7.72 -15.51 11.72
N THR A 122 -7.71 -15.36 13.05
CA THR A 122 -8.43 -14.29 13.77
C THR A 122 -7.48 -13.35 14.50
N ARG A 123 -6.19 -13.71 14.53
CA ARG A 123 -5.14 -12.93 15.17
C ARG A 123 -4.08 -12.53 14.16
N PHE A 124 -3.81 -11.25 14.12
CA PHE A 124 -2.93 -10.59 13.18
C PHE A 124 -1.79 -9.89 13.95
N SER A 125 -0.81 -9.33 13.26
CA SER A 125 0.28 -8.65 13.93
C SER A 125 0.75 -7.39 13.21
N ILE A 126 1.23 -6.45 14.02
CA ILE A 126 1.99 -5.29 13.59
C ILE A 126 3.42 -5.49 14.05
N ILE A 127 4.36 -5.28 13.13
CA ILE A 127 5.79 -5.39 13.39
C ILE A 127 6.43 -4.06 13.00
N VAL A 128 7.23 -3.48 13.89
CA VAL A 128 7.95 -2.23 13.60
C VAL A 128 9.43 -2.42 13.81
N VAL A 129 10.20 -2.02 12.80
CA VAL A 129 11.66 -2.08 12.80
C VAL A 129 12.24 -0.68 12.59
N PRO A 130 13.44 -0.38 13.10
CA PRO A 130 14.17 0.81 12.65
C PRO A 130 14.38 0.69 11.14
N GLU A 131 14.18 1.78 10.40
CA GLU A 131 14.50 1.73 8.98
C GLU A 131 15.99 1.42 8.80
N PRO A 132 16.33 0.35 8.04
CA PRO A 132 17.72 -0.04 7.83
C PRO A 132 18.57 1.08 7.24
N ASP A 133 19.85 1.09 7.55
CA ASP A 133 20.78 2.09 7.02
C ASP A 133 20.96 1.87 5.51
N PRO A 134 20.58 2.84 4.66
CA PRO A 134 20.77 2.72 3.21
C PRO A 134 22.21 2.47 2.79
N THR A 135 23.18 2.92 3.59
CA THR A 135 24.61 2.70 3.30
C THR A 135 25.09 1.28 3.59
N SER A 136 24.30 0.50 4.34
CA SER A 136 24.59 -0.92 4.64
C SER A 136 24.01 -1.89 3.59
N LEU A 137 23.17 -1.39 2.68
CA LEU A 137 22.54 -2.20 1.65
C LEU A 137 23.52 -2.62 0.58
N SER A 138 23.36 -3.85 0.10
CA SER A 138 24.13 -4.42 -1.02
C SER A 138 23.23 -5.36 -1.81
N PRO A 139 23.22 -5.29 -3.14
CA PRO A 139 22.47 -6.25 -3.97
C PRO A 139 22.90 -7.71 -3.75
N ASP A 140 24.16 -7.94 -3.40
CA ASP A 140 24.77 -9.27 -3.33
C ASP A 140 24.72 -9.89 -1.92
N ARG A 141 24.19 -9.16 -0.92
CA ARG A 141 24.20 -9.62 0.46
C ARG A 141 22.94 -9.21 1.22
N GLU A 142 22.23 -10.20 1.75
CA GLU A 142 21.16 -9.97 2.71
C GLU A 142 21.76 -9.48 4.03
N THR A 143 21.17 -8.42 4.58
CA THR A 143 21.46 -7.91 5.92
C THR A 143 20.32 -8.26 6.89
N THR A 144 20.42 -7.85 8.15
CA THR A 144 19.37 -8.12 9.15
C THR A 144 19.02 -6.87 9.92
N VAL A 145 17.75 -6.80 10.35
CA VAL A 145 17.25 -5.78 11.27
C VAL A 145 16.48 -6.44 12.41
N ASP A 146 16.60 -5.91 13.61
CA ASP A 146 15.85 -6.37 14.77
C ASP A 146 14.50 -5.67 14.89
N ILE A 147 13.52 -6.40 15.41
CA ILE A 147 12.21 -5.84 15.75
C ILE A 147 12.39 -4.85 16.90
N ALA A 148 11.92 -3.63 16.73
CA ALA A 148 11.88 -2.62 17.79
C ALA A 148 10.69 -2.84 18.73
N TRP A 149 9.52 -3.08 18.15
CA TRP A 149 8.33 -3.57 18.85
C TRP A 149 7.42 -4.31 17.90
N SER A 150 6.65 -5.22 18.43
CA SER A 150 5.57 -5.90 17.72
C SER A 150 4.46 -6.23 18.70
N TYR A 151 3.26 -6.41 18.19
CA TYR A 151 2.14 -6.88 18.97
C TYR A 151 1.13 -7.59 18.09
N ALA A 152 0.42 -8.53 18.71
CA ALA A 152 -0.74 -9.16 18.09
C ALA A 152 -1.99 -8.32 18.30
N PHE A 153 -2.92 -8.41 17.35
CA PHE A 153 -4.23 -7.81 17.50
C PHE A 153 -5.35 -8.72 16.99
N GLU A 154 -6.56 -8.41 17.42
CA GLU A 154 -7.81 -8.99 16.95
C GLU A 154 -8.78 -7.85 16.63
N TYR A 155 -9.74 -8.06 15.76
CA TYR A 155 -10.84 -7.11 15.60
C TYR A 155 -11.76 -7.14 16.82
N ALA A 156 -12.31 -5.98 17.24
CA ALA A 156 -13.07 -5.85 18.47
C ALA A 156 -14.30 -6.77 18.54
N ASP A 157 -14.90 -7.09 17.40
CA ASP A 157 -16.01 -8.04 17.26
C ASP A 157 -15.55 -9.49 17.06
N ARG A 158 -14.22 -9.75 17.09
CA ARG A 158 -13.59 -11.06 16.89
C ARG A 158 -13.85 -11.72 15.53
N ALA A 159 -14.39 -10.99 14.58
CA ALA A 159 -14.52 -11.49 13.21
C ALA A 159 -13.15 -11.53 12.53
N ALA A 160 -12.94 -12.54 11.72
CA ALA A 160 -11.81 -12.60 10.81
C ALA A 160 -12.02 -11.64 9.64
N ARG A 161 -10.98 -10.91 9.25
CA ARG A 161 -11.03 -9.97 8.14
C ARG A 161 -9.78 -10.04 7.30
N ASP A 162 -9.98 -9.83 6.01
CA ASP A 162 -8.93 -9.62 5.06
C ASP A 162 -8.63 -8.12 4.97
N CYS A 163 -7.39 -7.75 5.20
CA CYS A 163 -6.94 -6.36 5.16
C CYS A 163 -5.60 -6.31 4.45
N GLU A 164 -5.47 -5.45 3.46
CA GLU A 164 -4.22 -5.19 2.75
C GLU A 164 -3.78 -3.73 2.92
N SER A 165 -4.71 -2.86 3.21
CA SER A 165 -4.49 -1.42 3.26
C SER A 165 -4.22 -0.96 4.68
N VAL A 166 -2.99 -0.50 4.93
CA VAL A 166 -2.53 0.01 6.23
C VAL A 166 -1.94 1.40 6.06
N ALA A 167 -2.26 2.33 6.93
CA ALA A 167 -1.64 3.65 6.98
C ALA A 167 -1.27 4.04 8.41
N VAL A 168 -0.32 4.96 8.56
CA VAL A 168 0.18 5.41 9.87
C VAL A 168 -0.06 6.91 10.02
N ASP A 169 -0.75 7.30 11.08
CA ASP A 169 -0.80 8.69 11.54
C ASP A 169 0.02 8.83 12.82
N VAL A 170 1.22 9.41 12.69
CA VAL A 170 2.13 9.64 13.83
C VAL A 170 1.58 10.69 14.78
N GLY A 171 0.87 11.70 14.26
CA GLY A 171 0.29 12.78 15.04
C GLY A 171 -0.81 12.29 15.98
N GLU A 172 -1.63 11.38 15.51
CA GLU A 172 -2.68 10.72 16.32
C GLU A 172 -2.12 9.53 17.11
N GLY A 173 -0.93 9.02 16.76
CA GLY A 173 -0.35 7.81 17.33
C GLY A 173 -1.15 6.55 16.98
N LEU A 174 -1.75 6.53 15.81
CA LEU A 174 -2.65 5.48 15.34
C LEU A 174 -2.16 4.84 14.03
N ILE A 175 -2.57 3.59 13.86
CA ILE A 175 -2.52 2.83 12.61
C ILE A 175 -3.96 2.70 12.14
N TYR A 176 -4.19 2.90 10.87
CA TYR A 176 -5.46 2.73 10.19
C TYR A 176 -5.42 1.50 9.30
N LEU A 177 -6.48 0.68 9.34
CA LEU A 177 -6.65 -0.54 8.57
C LEU A 177 -7.93 -0.39 7.75
N LEU A 178 -7.87 -0.61 6.43
CA LEU A 178 -9.05 -0.60 5.56
C LEU A 178 -9.30 -2.02 5.04
N GLU A 179 -10.50 -2.54 5.33
CA GLU A 179 -10.92 -3.91 4.98
C GLU A 179 -11.05 -4.08 3.46
N LYS A 180 -10.59 -5.24 2.94
CA LYS A 180 -10.49 -5.51 1.50
C LYS A 180 -11.77 -6.04 0.87
N ARG A 181 -12.39 -7.07 1.44
CA ARG A 181 -13.37 -7.92 0.74
C ARG A 181 -14.83 -7.57 1.00
N VAL A 182 -15.09 -6.64 1.89
CA VAL A 182 -16.46 -6.23 2.26
C VAL A 182 -16.70 -4.80 1.79
N TYR A 183 -17.85 -4.56 1.20
CA TYR A 183 -18.29 -3.23 0.82
C TYR A 183 -19.64 -2.90 1.47
N PRO A 184 -19.80 -1.76 2.13
CA PRO A 184 -18.78 -0.73 2.42
C PRO A 184 -17.61 -1.27 3.24
N CYS A 185 -16.36 -0.80 2.92
CA CYS A 185 -15.14 -1.26 3.57
C CYS A 185 -15.06 -0.75 5.01
N GLY A 186 -14.83 -1.62 5.98
CA GLY A 186 -14.59 -1.21 7.35
C GLY A 186 -13.24 -0.48 7.51
N LEU A 187 -13.24 0.69 8.15
CA LEU A 187 -12.04 1.41 8.57
C LEU A 187 -11.82 1.19 10.07
N TYR A 188 -10.67 0.63 10.43
CA TYR A 188 -10.34 0.29 11.81
C TYR A 188 -9.10 1.04 12.27
N THR A 189 -8.92 1.17 13.60
CA THR A 189 -7.71 1.76 14.18
C THR A 189 -7.07 0.87 15.22
N LEU A 190 -5.75 0.98 15.31
CA LEU A 190 -4.89 0.37 16.32
C LEU A 190 -3.92 1.44 16.88
N PRO A 191 -3.44 1.29 18.12
CA PRO A 191 -2.37 2.15 18.61
C PRO A 191 -1.06 1.88 17.86
N LEU A 192 -0.35 2.93 17.43
CA LEU A 192 0.96 2.82 16.79
C LEU A 192 2.00 2.16 17.73
N ARG A 193 1.88 2.39 19.03
CA ARG A 193 2.63 1.66 20.06
C ARG A 193 1.69 0.81 20.92
N PRO A 194 2.07 -0.44 21.26
CA PRO A 194 1.22 -1.30 22.07
C PRO A 194 0.95 -0.69 23.43
N ARG A 195 -0.26 -0.87 23.93
CA ARG A 195 -0.68 -0.48 25.28
C ARG A 195 -0.77 -1.72 26.15
N GLY A 196 0.17 -1.83 27.09
CA GLY A 196 0.26 -3.02 27.96
C GLY A 196 0.78 -4.27 27.22
N SER A 197 0.60 -5.44 27.84
CA SER A 197 1.07 -6.75 27.33
C SER A 197 0.00 -7.60 26.68
N THR A 198 -1.23 -7.09 26.56
CA THR A 198 -2.37 -7.83 26.00
C THR A 198 -2.46 -7.64 24.48
N VAL A 199 -3.15 -8.57 23.83
CA VAL A 199 -3.56 -8.43 22.44
C VAL A 199 -4.34 -7.13 22.27
N GLN A 200 -3.96 -6.30 21.27
CA GLN A 200 -4.67 -5.05 21.01
C GLN A 200 -5.98 -5.35 20.26
N LEU A 201 -6.95 -4.48 20.39
CA LEU A 201 -8.23 -4.60 19.67
C LEU A 201 -8.33 -3.53 18.60
N ALA A 202 -8.48 -3.94 17.34
CA ALA A 202 -8.78 -3.04 16.24
C ALA A 202 -10.22 -2.56 16.36
N ALA A 203 -10.38 -1.25 16.57
CA ALA A 203 -11.70 -0.63 16.74
C ALA A 203 -12.24 -0.11 15.41
N LEU A 204 -13.49 -0.43 15.08
CA LEU A 204 -14.17 0.15 13.92
C LEU A 204 -14.37 1.66 14.14
N VAL A 205 -13.96 2.46 13.17
CA VAL A 205 -14.14 3.92 13.15
C VAL A 205 -15.35 4.31 12.31
N CYS A 206 -15.39 3.82 11.08
CA CYS A 206 -16.49 4.05 10.13
C CYS A 206 -16.47 2.97 9.04
N THR A 207 -17.42 3.07 8.12
CA THR A 207 -17.37 2.35 6.84
C THR A 207 -17.12 3.32 5.70
N VAL A 208 -16.29 2.91 4.74
CA VAL A 208 -15.94 3.67 3.54
C VAL A 208 -16.73 3.11 2.37
N ASP A 209 -17.68 3.89 1.85
CA ASP A 209 -18.56 3.55 0.72
C ASP A 209 -18.26 4.41 -0.53
N THR A 210 -17.16 5.14 -0.51
CA THR A 210 -16.79 6.13 -1.52
C THR A 210 -15.83 5.61 -2.59
N LEU A 211 -15.29 4.39 -2.40
CA LEU A 211 -14.49 3.74 -3.44
C LEU A 211 -15.41 3.30 -4.59
N PRO A 212 -15.15 3.75 -5.84
CA PRO A 212 -15.96 3.40 -6.99
C PRO A 212 -16.07 1.88 -7.20
N GLN A 213 -17.28 1.41 -7.29
CA GLN A 213 -17.57 0.00 -7.52
C GLN A 213 -17.68 -0.32 -9.01
N PRO A 214 -17.27 -1.52 -9.46
CA PRO A 214 -17.47 -1.93 -10.84
C PRO A 214 -18.96 -2.01 -11.15
N ASP A 215 -19.31 -1.71 -12.41
CA ASP A 215 -20.66 -1.96 -12.91
C ASP A 215 -21.02 -3.46 -12.73
N LEU A 216 -22.03 -3.73 -11.90
CA LEU A 216 -22.45 -5.08 -11.57
C LEU A 216 -22.93 -5.89 -12.81
N GLU A 217 -23.47 -5.25 -13.85
CA GLU A 217 -23.81 -5.92 -15.09
C GLU A 217 -22.55 -6.30 -15.88
N LEU A 218 -21.56 -5.41 -15.93
CA LEU A 218 -20.28 -5.69 -16.55
C LEU A 218 -19.51 -6.78 -15.78
N ALA A 219 -19.60 -6.77 -14.45
CA ALA A 219 -19.01 -7.81 -13.59
C ALA A 219 -19.65 -9.18 -13.81
N ARG A 220 -20.96 -9.26 -14.04
CA ARG A 220 -21.67 -10.51 -14.33
C ARG A 220 -21.32 -11.08 -15.72
N THR A 221 -20.97 -10.25 -16.67
CA THR A 221 -20.73 -10.68 -18.07
C THR A 221 -19.26 -10.94 -18.39
N LYS A 222 -18.30 -10.40 -17.62
CA LYS A 222 -16.87 -10.40 -17.99
C LYS A 222 -15.94 -11.19 -17.08
N SER A 223 -16.40 -11.92 -16.09
CA SER A 223 -15.60 -12.77 -15.20
C SER A 223 -15.53 -12.33 -13.73
N VAL A 224 -15.25 -13.28 -12.84
CA VAL A 224 -15.03 -13.10 -11.37
C VAL A 224 -13.99 -11.99 -11.08
N LYS A 225 -12.98 -11.82 -11.93
CA LYS A 225 -11.95 -10.77 -11.79
C LYS A 225 -12.53 -9.34 -11.83
N ALA A 226 -13.68 -9.12 -12.48
CA ALA A 226 -14.27 -7.78 -12.53
C ALA A 226 -14.83 -7.32 -11.18
N SER A 227 -15.30 -8.22 -10.32
CA SER A 227 -15.84 -7.90 -8.99
C SER A 227 -14.75 -7.51 -7.98
N TRP A 228 -13.51 -7.95 -8.16
CA TRP A 228 -12.42 -7.67 -7.23
C TRP A 228 -11.71 -6.35 -7.51
N ARG A 229 -11.89 -5.79 -8.71
CA ARG A 229 -11.15 -4.61 -9.18
C ARG A 229 -11.25 -3.39 -8.25
N ALA A 230 -12.32 -3.29 -7.48
CA ALA A 230 -12.56 -2.20 -6.53
C ALA A 230 -12.06 -2.50 -5.12
N ASN A 231 -11.55 -3.71 -4.85
CA ASN A 231 -11.04 -4.04 -3.53
C ASN A 231 -9.78 -3.22 -3.23
N PRO A 232 -9.70 -2.54 -2.08
CA PRO A 232 -8.50 -1.83 -1.70
C PRO A 232 -7.35 -2.81 -1.42
N THR A 233 -6.19 -2.53 -2.03
CA THR A 233 -4.98 -3.36 -1.93
C THR A 233 -3.87 -2.65 -1.19
N ASP A 234 -3.90 -1.32 -1.10
CA ASP A 234 -2.92 -0.57 -0.33
C ASP A 234 -3.43 0.83 0.03
N MET A 235 -2.92 1.42 1.12
CA MET A 235 -3.27 2.77 1.57
C MET A 235 -2.09 3.43 2.27
N ASP A 236 -1.80 4.68 1.92
CA ASP A 236 -0.80 5.49 2.64
C ASP A 236 -1.34 6.88 2.97
N PHE A 237 -0.82 7.46 4.03
CA PHE A 237 -1.10 8.84 4.43
C PHE A 237 0.07 9.75 4.12
N ALA A 238 -0.22 10.91 3.57
CA ALA A 238 0.75 11.97 3.40
C ALA A 238 1.38 12.32 4.76
N ALA A 239 2.70 12.51 4.78
CA ALA A 239 3.46 12.71 6.03
C ALA A 239 3.02 13.96 6.82
N ASP A 240 2.41 14.95 6.16
CA ASP A 240 1.83 16.14 6.79
C ASP A 240 0.34 15.97 7.16
N GLY A 241 -0.24 14.80 6.93
CA GLY A 241 -1.63 14.50 7.19
C GLY A 241 -2.63 15.17 6.25
N SER A 242 -2.18 15.71 5.10
CA SER A 242 -3.03 16.46 4.17
C SER A 242 -3.88 15.60 3.24
N ALA A 243 -3.54 14.34 3.06
CA ALA A 243 -4.26 13.43 2.17
C ALA A 243 -4.00 11.97 2.50
N ALA A 244 -4.92 11.09 2.09
CA ALA A 244 -4.70 9.65 1.94
C ALA A 244 -4.67 9.29 0.46
N VAL A 245 -3.93 8.25 0.11
CA VAL A 245 -4.01 7.57 -1.18
C VAL A 245 -4.40 6.12 -0.95
N VAL A 246 -5.35 5.63 -1.73
CA VAL A 246 -5.84 4.24 -1.68
C VAL A 246 -5.70 3.63 -3.07
N ALA A 247 -4.98 2.53 -3.17
CA ALA A 247 -4.96 1.69 -4.34
C ALA A 247 -6.06 0.63 -4.26
N THR A 248 -6.60 0.29 -5.40
CA THR A 248 -7.38 -0.93 -5.61
C THR A 248 -6.68 -1.76 -6.70
N TYR A 249 -7.07 -3.00 -6.91
CA TYR A 249 -6.47 -3.80 -7.98
C TYR A 249 -6.41 -3.11 -9.35
N ALA A 250 -7.30 -2.16 -9.61
CA ALA A 250 -7.41 -1.52 -10.92
C ALA A 250 -7.05 -0.03 -10.96
N ASN A 251 -7.21 0.69 -9.87
CA ASN A 251 -7.16 2.13 -9.85
C ASN A 251 -6.53 2.67 -8.55
N ALA A 252 -6.29 3.97 -8.52
CA ALA A 252 -5.83 4.66 -7.33
C ALA A 252 -6.61 5.96 -7.12
N TYR A 253 -6.88 6.27 -5.86
CA TYR A 253 -7.73 7.37 -5.44
C TYR A 253 -7.04 8.20 -4.37
N LEU A 254 -7.13 9.52 -4.51
CA LEU A 254 -6.63 10.49 -3.54
C LEU A 254 -7.82 11.03 -2.74
N PHE A 255 -7.68 11.04 -1.43
CA PHE A 255 -8.62 11.60 -0.47
C PHE A 255 -7.99 12.81 0.22
N PRO A 256 -8.21 14.03 -0.26
CA PRO A 256 -7.70 15.23 0.42
C PRO A 256 -8.33 15.38 1.80
N ARG A 257 -7.51 15.67 2.82
CA ARG A 257 -7.96 15.92 4.21
C ARG A 257 -7.85 17.41 4.51
N ARG A 258 -8.92 17.99 5.00
CA ARG A 258 -8.96 19.40 5.38
C ARG A 258 -8.34 19.60 6.77
N PRO A 259 -7.80 20.79 7.09
CA PRO A 259 -7.33 21.08 8.43
C PRO A 259 -8.42 20.82 9.49
N GLY A 260 -8.09 20.03 10.52
CA GLY A 260 -9.03 19.67 11.61
C GLY A 260 -10.04 18.57 11.28
N GLU A 261 -10.05 18.05 10.05
CA GLU A 261 -10.90 16.93 9.64
C GLU A 261 -10.30 15.60 10.15
N SER A 262 -11.13 14.67 10.57
CA SER A 262 -10.70 13.31 10.89
C SER A 262 -10.49 12.48 9.62
N TRP A 263 -9.75 11.36 9.71
CA TRP A 263 -9.62 10.45 8.58
C TRP A 263 -10.94 9.78 8.20
N SER A 264 -11.83 9.54 9.15
CA SER A 264 -13.18 9.03 8.86
C SER A 264 -13.98 10.01 7.99
N GLU A 265 -13.92 11.31 8.29
CA GLU A 265 -14.59 12.33 7.48
C GLU A 265 -13.94 12.47 6.09
N ALA A 266 -12.61 12.42 6.01
CA ALA A 266 -11.89 12.52 4.73
C ALA A 266 -12.22 11.33 3.80
N LEU A 267 -12.17 10.10 4.32
CA LEU A 267 -12.36 8.87 3.54
C LEU A 267 -13.84 8.60 3.19
N THR A 268 -14.78 9.23 3.87
CA THR A 268 -16.21 9.13 3.54
C THR A 268 -16.70 10.24 2.59
N ARG A 269 -15.80 11.05 2.06
CA ARG A 269 -16.10 11.96 0.94
C ARG A 269 -15.64 11.33 -0.39
N PRO A 270 -16.31 11.69 -1.53
CA PRO A 270 -15.84 11.23 -2.84
C PRO A 270 -14.36 11.59 -3.05
N PRO A 271 -13.51 10.62 -3.45
CA PRO A 271 -12.10 10.86 -3.70
C PRO A 271 -11.87 11.61 -5.01
N GLU A 272 -10.63 12.03 -5.22
CA GLU A 272 -10.11 12.43 -6.51
C GLU A 272 -9.47 11.22 -7.20
N ARG A 273 -9.66 11.07 -8.51
CA ARG A 273 -9.11 9.94 -9.25
C ARG A 273 -7.70 10.26 -9.75
N LEU A 274 -6.74 9.40 -9.42
CA LEU A 274 -5.43 9.41 -10.07
C LEU A 274 -5.55 8.87 -11.51
N PRO A 275 -4.83 9.43 -12.49
CA PRO A 275 -4.74 8.84 -13.81
C PRO A 275 -4.08 7.48 -13.73
N THR A 276 -4.78 6.40 -14.06
CA THR A 276 -4.26 5.04 -13.97
C THR A 276 -4.08 4.41 -15.33
N PHE A 277 -3.11 3.52 -15.44
CA PHE A 277 -2.94 2.60 -16.55
C PHE A 277 -3.35 1.19 -16.14
N HIS A 278 -3.96 0.49 -17.06
CA HIS A 278 -4.18 -0.93 -16.84
C HIS A 278 -2.85 -1.67 -17.00
N LEU A 279 -2.49 -2.38 -15.96
CA LEU A 279 -1.40 -3.34 -16.01
C LEU A 279 -2.00 -4.67 -16.47
N GLU A 280 -1.71 -5.11 -17.71
CA GLU A 280 -2.25 -6.39 -18.21
C GLU A 280 -1.76 -7.60 -17.39
N THR A 281 -0.63 -7.44 -16.71
CA THR A 281 0.10 -8.55 -16.09
C THR A 281 0.26 -8.42 -14.58
N ALA A 282 -0.05 -7.25 -14.00
CA ALA A 282 0.14 -7.02 -12.57
C ALA A 282 -1.07 -6.28 -11.99
N GLU A 283 -1.64 -6.85 -10.97
CA GLU A 283 -2.60 -6.19 -10.09
C GLU A 283 -1.86 -5.14 -9.27
N ILE A 284 -2.48 -3.99 -8.97
CA ILE A 284 -1.84 -2.95 -8.16
C ILE A 284 -1.84 -3.43 -6.71
N GLU A 285 -0.65 -3.51 -6.09
CA GLU A 285 -0.48 -4.01 -4.72
C GLU A 285 0.40 -3.10 -3.85
N GLY A 286 0.85 -1.98 -4.38
CA GLY A 286 1.65 -1.05 -3.60
C GLY A 286 1.48 0.39 -4.04
N ILE A 287 1.20 1.29 -3.07
CA ILE A 287 1.14 2.73 -3.28
C ILE A 287 1.68 3.48 -2.07
N CYS A 288 2.45 4.56 -2.30
CA CYS A 288 2.93 5.39 -1.20
C CYS A 288 3.25 6.82 -1.63
N PHE A 289 3.20 7.74 -0.67
CA PHE A 289 3.71 9.09 -0.84
C PHE A 289 5.22 9.17 -0.66
N SER A 290 5.85 10.09 -1.39
CA SER A 290 7.19 10.57 -1.05
C SER A 290 7.18 11.32 0.30
N GLY A 291 8.35 11.46 0.92
CA GLY A 291 8.44 12.12 2.22
C GLY A 291 8.06 13.61 2.22
N ASP A 292 8.07 14.26 1.06
CA ASP A 292 7.64 15.64 0.85
C ASP A 292 6.22 15.75 0.27
N ASN A 293 5.50 14.63 0.14
CA ASN A 293 4.15 14.50 -0.40
C ASN A 293 3.98 15.00 -1.84
N ARG A 294 5.09 15.24 -2.57
CA ARG A 294 5.05 15.76 -3.95
C ARG A 294 5.01 14.68 -5.02
N THR A 295 5.26 13.45 -4.62
CA THR A 295 5.30 12.32 -5.52
C THR A 295 4.54 11.14 -4.89
N ILE A 296 3.79 10.43 -5.73
CA ILE A 296 3.19 9.15 -5.37
C ILE A 296 3.89 8.08 -6.21
N PHE A 297 4.28 6.97 -5.59
CA PHE A 297 4.78 5.78 -6.26
C PHE A 297 3.76 4.66 -6.18
N MET A 298 3.71 3.85 -7.22
CA MET A 298 2.81 2.70 -7.31
C MET A 298 3.52 1.54 -7.99
N THR A 299 3.22 0.32 -7.58
CA THR A 299 3.73 -0.91 -8.20
C THR A 299 2.64 -1.97 -8.28
N GLY A 300 2.87 -3.00 -9.07
CA GLY A 300 2.02 -4.19 -9.11
C GLY A 300 2.70 -5.38 -8.43
N GLU A 301 1.94 -6.46 -8.30
CA GLU A 301 2.34 -7.68 -7.60
C GLU A 301 3.40 -8.48 -8.38
N LYS A 302 3.04 -8.95 -9.58
CA LYS A 302 3.81 -9.98 -10.30
C LYS A 302 4.81 -9.43 -11.32
N PRO A 303 6.01 -10.01 -11.41
CA PRO A 303 6.98 -9.63 -12.43
C PRO A 303 6.45 -9.86 -13.87
N PRO A 304 6.76 -8.93 -14.76
CA PRO A 304 7.53 -7.72 -14.57
C PRO A 304 6.71 -6.59 -13.95
N ALA A 305 6.81 -6.41 -12.60
CA ALA A 305 6.08 -5.38 -11.87
C ALA A 305 6.66 -3.98 -12.16
N PRO A 306 5.87 -3.03 -12.69
CA PRO A 306 6.35 -1.69 -12.99
C PRO A 306 6.48 -0.85 -11.73
N VAL A 307 7.38 0.13 -11.77
CA VAL A 307 7.36 1.27 -10.85
C VAL A 307 6.79 2.47 -11.60
N LEU A 308 5.69 2.98 -11.11
CA LEU A 308 5.00 4.16 -11.65
C LEU A 308 5.16 5.33 -10.67
N ARG A 309 5.38 6.53 -11.24
CA ARG A 309 5.55 7.77 -10.50
C ARG A 309 4.54 8.81 -10.95
N TYR A 310 3.91 9.46 -10.00
CA TYR A 310 3.00 10.58 -10.19
C TYR A 310 3.59 11.80 -9.49
N ASP A 311 3.78 12.88 -10.20
CA ASP A 311 4.30 14.14 -9.64
C ASP A 311 3.17 15.15 -9.42
N ALA A 312 3.15 15.79 -8.25
CA ALA A 312 2.18 16.84 -7.96
C ALA A 312 2.30 17.96 -8.99
N MET A 313 1.19 18.35 -9.60
CA MET A 313 1.14 19.45 -10.53
C MET A 313 1.29 20.78 -9.77
N SER A 314 2.08 21.70 -10.31
CA SER A 314 2.16 23.07 -9.78
C SER A 314 0.78 23.73 -9.94
N LYS A 315 0.28 24.33 -8.87
CA LYS A 315 -0.90 25.19 -8.93
C LYS A 315 -0.58 26.47 -9.66
#